data_467a7ee7c8aee296a813039a8160ad56
#
_entry.id   467a7ee7c8aee296a813039a8160ad56
#
_cell.length_a   1.000
_cell.length_b   1.000
_cell.length_c   1.000
_cell.angle_alpha   90.00
_cell.angle_beta   90.00
_cell.angle_gamma   90.00
#
_symmetry.space_group_name_H-M   'P 1'
#
loop_
_entity.id
_entity.type
_entity.pdbx_description
1 polymer ?
#
loop_
_entity_poly.entity_id
_entity_poly.type
_entity_poly.pdbx_seq_one_letter_code
_entity_poly.pdbx_strand_id
1 'polypeptide(L)'
;MTNHIYSRVVIKGTVGQLKDIIRRATVADSEEDLIDFNLLFPMPEALNNTVSPVRIVTEEEYAQARNKQAELLAKNARAVTSGLPLTREMYDSIVQKYGCADWYTWANKNWGTKWGTYDVEFEQAESIQYKLDNDPEDQMMEISFSFKTAWSPANGLWMNISGQYPECSFEVAFCEELWSFCGRTSYVNGEVTEHSEVDCGSPKGLQIASEVGYEIEQDDE
;
A
#
# COMPACT_ATOMS: atom_id res chain seq x y z
N MET A 1 0.13 -19.58 2.69
CA MET A 1 0.49 -18.58 3.70
C MET A 1 0.86 -17.31 2.96
N THR A 2 0.58 -16.15 3.51
CA THR A 2 0.98 -14.86 2.94
C THR A 2 2.33 -14.51 3.53
N ASN A 3 3.34 -14.23 2.72
CA ASN A 3 4.59 -13.66 3.21
C ASN A 3 4.37 -12.21 3.58
N HIS A 4 4.80 -11.83 4.77
CA HIS A 4 4.71 -10.48 5.28
C HIS A 4 6.01 -9.71 5.02
N ILE A 5 5.87 -8.48 4.54
CA ILE A 5 6.98 -7.55 4.46
C ILE A 5 6.78 -6.51 5.55
N TYR A 6 7.69 -6.51 6.51
CA TYR A 6 7.81 -5.47 7.52
C TYR A 6 8.44 -4.25 6.88
N SER A 7 7.83 -3.12 7.02
CA SER A 7 8.31 -1.89 6.41
C SER A 7 8.20 -0.72 7.38
N ARG A 8 9.12 0.21 7.26
CA ARG A 8 9.08 1.51 7.93
C ARG A 8 9.31 2.59 6.89
N VAL A 9 8.43 3.58 6.83
CA VAL A 9 8.62 4.75 6.00
C VAL A 9 8.96 5.96 6.85
N VAL A 10 9.89 6.77 6.34
CA VAL A 10 10.21 8.09 6.84
C VAL A 10 9.85 9.09 5.75
N ILE A 11 9.01 10.06 6.05
CA ILE A 11 8.59 11.11 5.12
C ILE A 11 9.06 12.44 5.63
N LYS A 12 9.81 13.20 4.82
CA LYS A 12 10.27 14.55 5.13
C LYS A 12 9.61 15.55 4.18
N GLY A 13 9.06 16.60 4.75
CA GLY A 13 8.38 17.65 4.00
C GLY A 13 7.98 18.79 4.90
N THR A 14 7.20 19.73 4.41
CA THR A 14 6.62 20.77 5.26
C THR A 14 5.43 20.22 6.06
N VAL A 15 5.13 20.85 7.20
CA VAL A 15 3.96 20.49 8.03
C VAL A 15 2.68 20.41 7.19
N GLY A 16 2.44 21.39 6.30
CA GLY A 16 1.26 21.40 5.43
C GLY A 16 1.21 20.22 4.48
N GLN A 17 2.35 19.81 3.88
CA GLN A 17 2.43 18.65 3.01
C GLN A 17 2.18 17.35 3.79
N LEU A 18 2.83 17.17 4.93
CA LEU A 18 2.66 15.98 5.77
C LEU A 18 1.24 15.86 6.30
N LYS A 19 0.63 16.97 6.71
CA LYS A 19 -0.77 17.04 7.13
C LYS A 19 -1.73 16.60 6.01
N ASP A 20 -1.48 17.03 4.77
CA ASP A 20 -2.29 16.62 3.61
C ASP A 20 -2.10 15.12 3.30
N ILE A 21 -0.87 14.59 3.34
CA ILE A 21 -0.58 13.17 3.15
C ILE A 21 -1.33 12.32 4.18
N ILE A 22 -1.19 12.64 5.48
CA ILE A 22 -1.84 11.89 6.57
C ILE A 22 -3.35 11.98 6.44
N ARG A 23 -3.92 13.18 6.25
CA ARG A 23 -5.36 13.37 6.09
C ARG A 23 -5.94 12.55 4.93
N ARG A 24 -5.21 12.44 3.82
CA ARG A 24 -5.63 11.64 2.66
C ARG A 24 -5.46 10.14 2.90
N ALA A 25 -4.47 9.75 3.69
CA ALA A 25 -4.14 8.35 3.94
C ALA A 25 -5.04 7.68 4.98
N THR A 26 -5.59 8.47 5.91
CA THR A 26 -6.31 7.95 7.07
C THR A 26 -7.80 7.82 6.78
N VAL A 27 -8.39 6.69 7.18
CA VAL A 27 -9.83 6.48 7.12
C VAL A 27 -10.50 7.30 8.22
N ALA A 28 -11.41 8.21 7.85
CA ALA A 28 -12.17 9.00 8.81
C ALA A 28 -13.00 8.08 9.74
N ASP A 29 -13.07 8.43 11.03
CA ASP A 29 -13.83 7.69 12.06
C ASP A 29 -13.38 6.23 12.28
N SER A 30 -12.18 5.85 11.87
CA SER A 30 -11.58 4.57 12.24
C SER A 30 -10.99 4.66 13.66
N GLU A 31 -11.25 3.64 14.49
CA GLU A 31 -10.59 3.50 15.81
C GLU A 31 -9.11 3.10 15.66
N GLU A 32 -8.68 2.69 14.47
CA GLU A 32 -7.32 2.32 14.14
C GLU A 32 -6.72 3.36 13.18
N ASP A 33 -5.46 3.72 13.39
CA ASP A 33 -4.69 4.61 12.50
C ASP A 33 -4.33 3.85 11.20
N LEU A 34 -5.34 3.59 10.38
CA LEU A 34 -5.18 2.84 9.13
C LEU A 34 -4.70 3.77 8.03
N ILE A 35 -3.51 3.50 7.53
CA ILE A 35 -3.04 4.04 6.25
C ILE A 35 -3.64 3.20 5.13
N ASP A 36 -4.57 3.76 4.37
CA ASP A 36 -5.18 3.08 3.23
C ASP A 36 -4.52 3.53 1.92
N PHE A 37 -3.83 2.60 1.26
CA PHE A 37 -3.24 2.83 -0.06
C PHE A 37 -4.26 3.27 -1.10
N ASN A 38 -5.50 2.80 -0.98
CA ASN A 38 -6.57 3.17 -1.89
C ASN A 38 -7.05 4.62 -1.71
N LEU A 39 -6.82 5.22 -0.54
CA LEU A 39 -7.03 6.65 -0.32
C LEU A 39 -5.87 7.49 -0.86
N LEU A 40 -4.62 7.01 -0.71
CA LEU A 40 -3.43 7.69 -1.22
C LEU A 40 -3.32 7.65 -2.75
N PHE A 41 -3.51 6.47 -3.34
CA PHE A 41 -3.46 6.24 -4.77
C PHE A 41 -4.59 5.28 -5.19
N PRO A 42 -5.79 5.83 -5.48
CA PRO A 42 -7.00 5.04 -5.67
C PRO A 42 -6.93 4.07 -6.85
N MET A 43 -7.32 2.81 -6.61
CA MET A 43 -7.60 1.86 -7.66
C MET A 43 -8.85 2.33 -8.43
N PRO A 44 -8.82 2.31 -9.78
CA PRO A 44 -10.02 2.59 -10.57
C PRO A 44 -11.19 1.68 -10.19
N GLU A 45 -12.37 2.27 -9.96
CA GLU A 45 -13.58 1.53 -9.56
C GLU A 45 -13.90 0.36 -10.50
N ALA A 46 -13.65 0.54 -11.81
CA ALA A 46 -13.85 -0.51 -12.82
C ALA A 46 -13.00 -1.77 -12.59
N LEU A 47 -11.90 -1.67 -11.84
CA LEU A 47 -11.02 -2.80 -11.52
C LEU A 47 -11.32 -3.41 -10.15
N ASN A 48 -11.84 -2.63 -9.22
CA ASN A 48 -11.97 -2.98 -7.81
C ASN A 48 -12.80 -4.25 -7.55
N ASN A 49 -13.78 -4.52 -8.41
CA ASN A 49 -14.67 -5.69 -8.29
C ASN A 49 -14.45 -6.72 -9.40
N THR A 50 -13.27 -6.78 -10.01
CA THR A 50 -12.95 -7.79 -11.02
C THR A 50 -12.44 -9.07 -10.40
N VAL A 51 -12.65 -10.22 -11.07
CA VAL A 51 -12.00 -11.48 -10.66
C VAL A 51 -10.56 -11.52 -11.14
N SER A 52 -9.65 -12.09 -10.35
CA SER A 52 -8.27 -12.33 -10.75
C SER A 52 -7.90 -13.83 -10.57
N PRO A 53 -7.34 -14.50 -11.59
CA PRO A 53 -7.13 -13.99 -12.96
C PRO A 53 -8.44 -13.64 -13.66
N VAL A 54 -8.38 -12.64 -14.55
CA VAL A 54 -9.57 -12.18 -15.27
C VAL A 54 -10.19 -13.33 -16.11
N ARG A 55 -11.52 -13.39 -16.09
CA ARG A 55 -12.31 -14.34 -16.89
C ARG A 55 -13.22 -13.58 -17.83
N ILE A 56 -13.14 -13.88 -19.13
CA ILE A 56 -14.00 -13.29 -20.15
C ILE A 56 -15.20 -14.21 -20.36
N VAL A 57 -16.40 -13.63 -20.34
CA VAL A 57 -17.69 -14.32 -20.43
C VAL A 57 -18.62 -13.63 -21.41
N THR A 58 -19.75 -14.28 -21.72
CA THR A 58 -20.84 -13.66 -22.48
C THR A 58 -21.60 -12.62 -21.65
N GLU A 59 -22.38 -11.76 -22.30
CA GLU A 59 -23.25 -10.79 -21.62
C GLU A 59 -24.27 -11.48 -20.68
N GLU A 60 -24.80 -12.63 -21.10
CA GLU A 60 -25.73 -13.40 -20.29
C GLU A 60 -25.07 -13.96 -19.02
N GLU A 61 -23.88 -14.54 -19.15
CA GLU A 61 -23.11 -15.07 -18.01
C GLU A 61 -22.67 -13.95 -17.06
N TYR A 62 -22.30 -12.79 -17.60
CA TYR A 62 -21.99 -11.59 -16.80
C TYR A 62 -23.21 -11.14 -15.99
N ALA A 63 -24.37 -11.01 -16.63
CA ALA A 63 -25.61 -10.63 -15.97
C ALA A 63 -25.99 -11.61 -14.84
N GLN A 64 -25.83 -12.92 -15.07
CA GLN A 64 -26.07 -13.95 -14.06
C GLN A 64 -25.09 -13.80 -12.87
N ALA A 65 -23.80 -13.62 -13.13
CA ALA A 65 -22.77 -13.42 -12.08
C ALA A 65 -23.07 -12.18 -11.23
N ARG A 66 -23.40 -11.07 -11.87
CA ARG A 66 -23.77 -9.80 -11.20
C ARG A 66 -25.02 -9.97 -10.32
N ASN A 67 -26.06 -10.62 -10.83
CA ASN A 67 -27.30 -10.83 -10.07
C ASN A 67 -27.03 -11.74 -8.85
N LYS A 68 -26.26 -12.81 -9.02
CA LYS A 68 -25.86 -13.68 -7.90
C LYS A 68 -25.06 -12.94 -6.83
N GLN A 69 -24.12 -12.07 -7.23
CA GLN A 69 -23.37 -11.22 -6.30
C GLN A 69 -24.30 -10.28 -5.54
N ALA A 70 -25.22 -9.61 -6.24
CA ALA A 70 -26.18 -8.71 -5.64
C ALA A 70 -27.10 -9.41 -4.63
N GLU A 71 -27.57 -10.63 -4.92
CA GLU A 71 -28.36 -11.46 -3.98
C GLU A 71 -27.57 -11.82 -2.73
N LEU A 72 -26.29 -12.18 -2.87
CA LEU A 72 -25.42 -12.47 -1.73
C LEU A 72 -25.24 -11.27 -0.82
N LEU A 73 -24.95 -10.10 -1.42
CA LEU A 73 -24.79 -8.85 -0.68
C LEU A 73 -26.10 -8.38 -0.02
N ALA A 74 -27.26 -8.61 -0.64
CA ALA A 74 -28.56 -8.32 -0.05
C ALA A 74 -28.86 -9.20 1.19
N LYS A 75 -28.36 -10.44 1.19
CA LYS A 75 -28.50 -11.36 2.34
C LYS A 75 -27.49 -11.06 3.45
N ASN A 76 -26.31 -10.64 3.10
CA ASN A 76 -25.23 -10.29 4.02
C ASN A 76 -24.35 -9.20 3.39
N ALA A 77 -24.49 -7.95 3.82
CA ALA A 77 -23.71 -6.82 3.32
C ALA A 77 -22.18 -6.98 3.48
N ARG A 78 -21.73 -7.86 4.39
CA ARG A 78 -20.32 -8.19 4.61
C ARG A 78 -19.88 -9.48 3.90
N ALA A 79 -20.70 -10.04 3.01
CA ALA A 79 -20.33 -11.24 2.28
C ALA A 79 -19.11 -10.96 1.40
N VAL A 80 -18.07 -11.80 1.55
CA VAL A 80 -16.92 -11.77 0.65
C VAL A 80 -17.36 -12.34 -0.70
N THR A 81 -17.23 -11.53 -1.75
CA THR A 81 -17.53 -11.95 -3.12
C THR A 81 -16.24 -12.16 -3.91
N SER A 82 -16.26 -13.07 -4.85
CA SER A 82 -15.08 -13.42 -5.67
C SER A 82 -14.74 -12.42 -6.77
N GLY A 83 -15.40 -11.27 -6.82
CA GLY A 83 -15.34 -10.33 -7.92
C GLY A 83 -16.18 -10.79 -9.14
N LEU A 84 -16.27 -9.94 -10.15
CA LEU A 84 -17.03 -10.19 -11.37
C LEU A 84 -16.11 -10.53 -12.55
N PRO A 85 -16.51 -11.47 -13.41
CA PRO A 85 -15.88 -11.65 -14.72
C PRO A 85 -16.16 -10.42 -15.61
N LEU A 86 -15.52 -10.34 -16.76
CA LEU A 86 -15.72 -9.24 -17.71
C LEU A 86 -16.34 -9.78 -19.02
N THR A 87 -17.12 -8.97 -19.70
CA THR A 87 -17.43 -9.22 -21.12
C THR A 87 -16.24 -8.83 -21.98
N ARG A 88 -16.20 -9.25 -23.24
CA ARG A 88 -15.11 -8.87 -24.16
C ARG A 88 -15.01 -7.34 -24.31
N GLU A 89 -16.13 -6.67 -24.48
CA GLU A 89 -16.17 -5.22 -24.64
C GLU A 89 -15.64 -4.49 -23.38
N MET A 90 -16.08 -4.93 -22.19
CA MET A 90 -15.57 -4.39 -20.93
C MET A 90 -14.06 -4.60 -20.79
N TYR A 91 -13.57 -5.82 -21.08
CA TYR A 91 -12.16 -6.14 -21.03
C TYR A 91 -11.33 -5.21 -21.92
N ASP A 92 -11.72 -5.08 -23.20
CA ASP A 92 -10.99 -4.27 -24.17
C ASP A 92 -10.97 -2.78 -23.75
N SER A 93 -12.10 -2.25 -23.27
CA SER A 93 -12.21 -0.89 -22.77
C SER A 93 -11.34 -0.63 -21.52
N ILE A 94 -11.36 -1.56 -20.58
CA ILE A 94 -10.59 -1.46 -19.33
C ILE A 94 -9.08 -1.54 -19.62
N VAL A 95 -8.65 -2.49 -20.45
CA VAL A 95 -7.25 -2.63 -20.85
C VAL A 95 -6.76 -1.40 -21.60
N GLN A 96 -7.57 -0.87 -22.52
CA GLN A 96 -7.22 0.35 -23.26
C GLN A 96 -7.00 1.55 -22.30
N LYS A 97 -7.84 1.66 -21.26
CA LYS A 97 -7.80 2.80 -20.34
C LYS A 97 -6.74 2.67 -19.24
N TYR A 98 -6.57 1.47 -18.68
CA TYR A 98 -5.75 1.26 -17.48
C TYR A 98 -4.53 0.36 -17.70
N GLY A 99 -4.40 -0.25 -18.87
CA GLY A 99 -3.29 -1.15 -19.22
C GLY A 99 -3.32 -2.52 -18.53
N CYS A 100 -4.41 -2.85 -17.85
CA CYS A 100 -4.65 -4.14 -17.19
C CYS A 100 -6.16 -4.35 -17.03
N ALA A 101 -6.60 -5.58 -16.71
CA ALA A 101 -8.03 -5.93 -16.67
C ALA A 101 -8.53 -6.40 -15.30
N ASP A 102 -7.67 -6.47 -14.30
CA ASP A 102 -8.05 -6.91 -12.95
C ASP A 102 -7.32 -6.15 -11.86
N TRP A 103 -7.92 -6.19 -10.66
CA TRP A 103 -7.42 -5.52 -9.47
C TRP A 103 -6.00 -5.97 -9.07
N TYR A 104 -5.70 -7.25 -9.18
CA TYR A 104 -4.42 -7.81 -8.75
C TYR A 104 -3.26 -7.30 -9.62
N THR A 105 -3.44 -7.37 -10.94
CA THR A 105 -2.46 -6.84 -11.91
C THR A 105 -2.24 -5.35 -11.71
N TRP A 106 -3.33 -4.60 -11.45
CA TRP A 106 -3.24 -3.17 -11.20
C TRP A 106 -2.52 -2.86 -9.88
N ALA A 107 -2.87 -3.55 -8.79
CA ALA A 107 -2.26 -3.36 -7.47
C ALA A 107 -0.75 -3.61 -7.50
N ASN A 108 -0.32 -4.74 -8.07
CA ASN A 108 1.10 -5.05 -8.19
C ASN A 108 1.86 -4.02 -9.05
N LYS A 109 1.24 -3.50 -10.12
CA LYS A 109 1.86 -2.50 -10.98
C LYS A 109 1.95 -1.12 -10.32
N ASN A 110 0.91 -0.69 -9.60
CA ASN A 110 0.79 0.69 -9.14
C ASN A 110 1.12 0.87 -7.66
N TRP A 111 0.78 -0.10 -6.82
CA TRP A 111 1.19 -0.09 -5.41
C TRP A 111 2.49 -0.87 -5.18
N GLY A 112 2.82 -1.83 -6.03
CA GLY A 112 3.96 -2.72 -5.87
C GLY A 112 3.71 -3.87 -4.90
N THR A 113 2.48 -4.06 -4.44
CA THR A 113 2.05 -5.11 -3.51
C THR A 113 0.66 -5.59 -3.85
N LYS A 114 0.28 -6.77 -3.35
CA LYS A 114 -0.99 -7.42 -3.68
C LYS A 114 -2.21 -6.63 -3.18
N TRP A 115 -2.15 -6.09 -1.97
CA TRP A 115 -3.21 -5.29 -1.33
C TRP A 115 -2.61 -4.21 -0.42
N GLY A 116 -3.45 -3.41 0.23
CA GLY A 116 -3.04 -2.32 1.13
C GLY A 116 -2.26 -2.76 2.35
N THR A 117 -1.97 -1.79 3.21
CA THR A 117 -1.26 -1.97 4.48
C THR A 117 -2.12 -2.67 5.52
N TYR A 118 -1.45 -3.23 6.50
CA TYR A 118 -1.99 -3.68 7.78
C TYR A 118 -0.92 -3.56 8.87
N ASP A 119 -1.34 -3.67 10.13
CA ASP A 119 -0.47 -3.49 11.31
C ASP A 119 0.32 -2.17 11.22
N VAL A 120 -0.41 -1.05 11.07
CA VAL A 120 0.20 0.28 10.99
C VAL A 120 0.44 0.82 12.40
N GLU A 121 1.67 1.30 12.66
CA GLU A 121 2.04 1.91 13.92
C GLU A 121 2.81 3.22 13.67
N PHE A 122 2.26 4.34 14.14
CA PHE A 122 2.92 5.63 14.10
C PHE A 122 3.89 5.79 15.26
N GLU A 123 5.12 6.15 14.94
CA GLU A 123 6.09 6.52 15.96
C GLU A 123 5.73 7.88 16.56
N GLN A 124 5.64 7.95 17.88
CA GLN A 124 5.32 9.20 18.60
C GLN A 124 4.04 9.89 18.10
N ALA A 125 2.96 9.13 17.83
CA ALA A 125 1.72 9.61 17.25
C ALA A 125 1.18 10.91 17.87
N GLU A 126 1.11 10.99 19.21
CA GLU A 126 0.63 12.19 19.93
C GLU A 126 1.50 13.43 19.65
N SER A 127 2.84 13.27 19.64
CA SER A 127 3.78 14.36 19.34
C SER A 127 3.68 14.82 17.89
N ILE A 128 3.52 13.88 16.96
CA ILE A 128 3.32 14.16 15.54
C ILE A 128 2.03 14.94 15.35
N GLN A 129 0.92 14.46 15.90
CA GLN A 129 -0.38 15.11 15.79
C GLN A 129 -0.35 16.52 16.35
N TYR A 130 0.26 16.72 17.53
CA TYR A 130 0.42 18.04 18.13
C TYR A 130 1.17 19.02 17.20
N LYS A 131 2.27 18.57 16.59
CA LYS A 131 3.06 19.40 15.67
C LYS A 131 2.29 19.68 14.38
N LEU A 132 1.62 18.70 13.80
CA LEU A 132 0.79 18.89 12.61
C LEU A 132 -0.32 19.93 12.85
N ASP A 133 -0.84 20.04 14.07
CA ASP A 133 -1.91 20.97 14.40
C ASP A 133 -1.43 22.37 14.78
N ASN A 134 -0.22 22.52 15.31
CA ASN A 134 0.24 23.75 15.95
C ASN A 134 1.47 24.40 15.29
N ASP A 135 2.30 23.63 14.57
CA ASP A 135 3.50 24.20 13.93
C ASP A 135 3.15 24.92 12.62
N PRO A 136 3.95 25.92 12.19
CA PRO A 136 3.76 26.62 10.91
C PRO A 136 3.74 25.66 9.71
N GLU A 137 2.83 25.87 8.75
CA GLU A 137 2.66 24.99 7.60
C GLU A 137 3.91 24.88 6.70
N ASP A 138 4.75 25.91 6.66
CA ASP A 138 6.01 25.95 5.90
C ASP A 138 7.22 25.38 6.65
N GLN A 139 7.06 25.04 7.94
CA GLN A 139 8.12 24.43 8.73
C GLN A 139 8.42 23.02 8.24
N MET A 140 9.71 22.70 8.07
CA MET A 140 10.16 21.35 7.74
C MET A 140 9.98 20.40 8.91
N MET A 141 9.45 19.24 8.65
CA MET A 141 9.16 18.18 9.62
C MET A 141 9.43 16.81 9.02
N GLU A 142 9.59 15.83 9.90
CA GLU A 142 9.71 14.42 9.56
C GLU A 142 8.64 13.64 10.32
N ILE A 143 8.01 12.69 9.65
CA ILE A 143 7.12 11.69 10.26
C ILE A 143 7.58 10.29 9.89
N SER A 144 7.30 9.31 10.75
CA SER A 144 7.60 7.92 10.48
C SER A 144 6.51 7.01 11.02
N PHE A 145 6.28 5.92 10.30
CA PHE A 145 5.40 4.85 10.74
C PHE A 145 5.85 3.51 10.16
N SER A 146 5.58 2.44 10.91
CA SER A 146 5.78 1.06 10.48
C SER A 146 4.48 0.47 9.96
N PHE A 147 4.57 -0.49 9.06
CA PHE A 147 3.43 -1.18 8.47
C PHE A 147 3.86 -2.50 7.84
N LYS A 148 2.88 -3.37 7.57
CA LYS A 148 3.12 -4.60 6.82
C LYS A 148 2.43 -4.57 5.46
N THR A 149 3.03 -5.27 4.49
CA THR A 149 2.45 -5.53 3.17
C THR A 149 2.60 -7.01 2.80
N ALA A 150 1.88 -7.44 1.76
CA ALA A 150 1.90 -8.83 1.30
C ALA A 150 2.88 -9.01 0.14
N TRP A 151 3.83 -9.94 0.28
CA TRP A 151 4.74 -10.46 -0.76
C TRP A 151 5.86 -9.54 -1.21
N SER A 152 5.66 -8.22 -1.19
CA SER A 152 6.65 -7.25 -1.68
C SER A 152 6.48 -5.89 -0.99
N PRO A 153 7.55 -5.08 -0.88
CA PRO A 153 7.46 -3.69 -0.44
C PRO A 153 6.58 -2.88 -1.39
N ALA A 154 5.89 -1.88 -0.88
CA ALA A 154 4.99 -1.04 -1.67
C ALA A 154 5.72 0.01 -2.53
N ASN A 155 6.77 -0.39 -3.26
CA ASN A 155 7.64 0.51 -4.02
C ASN A 155 6.88 1.35 -5.06
N GLY A 156 5.89 0.75 -5.74
CA GLY A 156 5.08 1.46 -6.73
C GLY A 156 4.25 2.57 -6.11
N LEU A 157 3.69 2.35 -4.91
CA LEU A 157 2.94 3.37 -4.19
C LEU A 157 3.83 4.58 -3.86
N TRP A 158 4.98 4.34 -3.22
CA TRP A 158 5.86 5.42 -2.77
C TRP A 158 6.43 6.22 -3.93
N MET A 159 6.74 5.57 -5.04
CA MET A 159 7.12 6.25 -6.27
C MET A 159 5.98 7.16 -6.78
N ASN A 160 4.74 6.65 -6.84
CA ASN A 160 3.59 7.43 -7.29
C ASN A 160 3.27 8.60 -6.34
N ILE A 161 3.34 8.39 -5.02
CA ILE A 161 3.06 9.44 -4.04
C ILE A 161 4.15 10.49 -4.05
N SER A 162 5.43 10.11 -4.12
CA SER A 162 6.52 11.08 -4.21
C SER A 162 6.40 12.00 -5.44
N GLY A 163 5.83 11.50 -6.55
CA GLY A 163 5.51 12.30 -7.73
C GLY A 163 4.39 13.32 -7.50
N GLN A 164 3.46 13.06 -6.58
CA GLN A 164 2.41 14.02 -6.19
C GLN A 164 2.93 15.08 -5.20
N TYR A 165 4.00 14.77 -4.47
CA TYR A 165 4.65 15.66 -3.50
C TYR A 165 6.14 15.80 -3.84
N PRO A 166 6.49 16.49 -4.94
CA PRO A 166 7.85 16.48 -5.50
C PRO A 166 8.92 17.07 -4.58
N GLU A 167 8.54 17.88 -3.60
CA GLU A 167 9.44 18.48 -2.61
C GLU A 167 9.59 17.62 -1.35
N CYS A 168 8.79 16.56 -1.20
CA CYS A 168 8.93 15.59 -0.12
C CYS A 168 9.91 14.48 -0.50
N SER A 169 10.66 13.98 0.49
CA SER A 169 11.42 12.75 0.35
C SER A 169 10.78 11.62 1.15
N PHE A 170 10.84 10.42 0.58
CA PHE A 170 10.31 9.20 1.19
C PHE A 170 11.44 8.19 1.27
N GLU A 171 11.74 7.69 2.45
CA GLU A 171 12.69 6.61 2.65
C GLU A 171 11.96 5.41 3.25
N VAL A 172 12.05 4.26 2.59
CA VAL A 172 11.36 3.03 2.99
C VAL A 172 12.37 1.95 3.26
N ALA A 173 12.49 1.55 4.53
CA ALA A 173 13.19 0.35 4.94
C ALA A 173 12.24 -0.83 4.91
N PHE A 174 12.71 -2.03 4.57
CA PHE A 174 11.89 -3.23 4.49
C PHE A 174 12.68 -4.49 4.81
N CYS A 175 11.98 -5.50 5.38
CA CYS A 175 12.50 -6.83 5.64
C CYS A 175 11.40 -7.87 5.43
N GLU A 176 11.70 -8.95 4.71
CA GLU A 176 10.78 -10.05 4.49
C GLU A 176 10.83 -11.03 5.68
N GLU A 177 9.66 -11.56 6.10
CA GLU A 177 9.50 -12.36 7.31
C GLU A 177 10.33 -13.65 7.38
N LEU A 178 10.70 -14.22 6.23
CA LEU A 178 11.53 -15.42 6.15
C LEU A 178 13.02 -15.10 5.89
N TRP A 179 13.41 -13.84 6.06
CA TRP A 179 14.79 -13.38 5.86
C TRP A 179 15.35 -13.57 4.44
N SER A 180 14.47 -13.62 3.42
CA SER A 180 14.90 -13.80 2.04
C SER A 180 15.55 -12.54 1.47
N PHE A 181 15.05 -11.36 1.88
CA PHE A 181 15.59 -10.08 1.47
C PHE A 181 15.25 -8.97 2.48
N CYS A 182 16.14 -8.01 2.58
CA CYS A 182 15.90 -6.75 3.29
C CYS A 182 16.64 -5.62 2.58
N GLY A 183 16.19 -4.38 2.79
CA GLY A 183 16.79 -3.25 2.08
C GLY A 183 16.14 -1.93 2.39
N ARG A 184 16.53 -0.94 1.59
CA ARG A 184 16.04 0.44 1.70
C ARG A 184 15.91 1.05 0.32
N THR A 185 14.84 1.83 0.11
CA THR A 185 14.63 2.58 -1.12
C THR A 185 14.21 4.00 -0.79
N SER A 186 14.80 4.97 -1.46
CA SER A 186 14.46 6.39 -1.34
C SER A 186 13.80 6.90 -2.61
N TYR A 187 12.78 7.76 -2.44
CA TYR A 187 11.98 8.31 -3.53
C TYR A 187 11.89 9.83 -3.40
N VAL A 188 12.04 10.54 -4.51
CA VAL A 188 11.81 11.98 -4.63
C VAL A 188 11.23 12.24 -6.02
N ASN A 189 10.18 13.06 -6.09
CA ASN A 189 9.57 13.51 -7.36
C ASN A 189 9.23 12.38 -8.34
N GLY A 190 8.73 11.26 -7.86
CA GLY A 190 8.32 10.11 -8.69
C GLY A 190 9.47 9.22 -9.15
N GLU A 191 10.68 9.43 -8.67
CA GLU A 191 11.88 8.67 -9.04
C GLU A 191 12.52 8.00 -7.84
N VAL A 192 13.13 6.83 -8.08
CA VAL A 192 14.01 6.17 -7.10
C VAL A 192 15.34 6.89 -7.11
N THR A 193 15.71 7.51 -6.00
CA THR A 193 16.98 8.22 -5.84
C THR A 193 18.08 7.34 -5.26
N GLU A 194 17.70 6.35 -4.46
CA GLU A 194 18.61 5.36 -3.88
C GLU A 194 17.88 4.03 -3.70
N HIS A 195 18.57 2.92 -3.95
CA HIS A 195 18.07 1.58 -3.67
C HIS A 195 19.23 0.69 -3.23
N SER A 196 19.02 -0.03 -2.14
CA SER A 196 19.98 -1.01 -1.64
C SER A 196 19.26 -2.22 -1.08
N GLU A 197 19.67 -3.41 -1.53
CA GLU A 197 19.37 -4.67 -0.87
C GLU A 197 20.65 -5.18 -0.21
N VAL A 198 20.52 -5.78 0.95
CA VAL A 198 21.62 -6.29 1.74
C VAL A 198 21.31 -7.71 2.22
N ASP A 199 22.34 -8.46 2.54
CA ASP A 199 22.18 -9.75 3.22
C ASP A 199 21.52 -9.52 4.59
N CYS A 200 20.41 -10.19 4.85
CA CYS A 200 19.64 -10.05 6.08
C CYS A 200 20.48 -10.39 7.33
N GLY A 201 21.37 -11.38 7.26
CA GLY A 201 22.29 -11.75 8.33
C GLY A 201 23.48 -10.79 8.52
N SER A 202 23.68 -9.83 7.61
CA SER A 202 24.73 -8.83 7.75
C SER A 202 24.42 -7.82 8.86
N PRO A 203 25.43 -7.10 9.42
CA PRO A 203 25.18 -6.04 10.39
C PRO A 203 24.17 -4.96 9.92
N LYS A 204 24.19 -4.66 8.61
CA LYS A 204 23.19 -3.74 8.01
C LYS A 204 21.80 -4.36 7.93
N GLY A 205 21.71 -5.65 7.57
CA GLY A 205 20.44 -6.37 7.53
C GLY A 205 19.80 -6.46 8.90
N LEU A 206 20.57 -6.80 9.93
CA LEU A 206 20.11 -6.82 11.33
C LEU A 206 19.64 -5.44 11.80
N GLN A 207 20.34 -4.38 11.40
CA GLN A 207 19.90 -3.01 11.69
C GLN A 207 18.57 -2.67 11.03
N ILE A 208 18.38 -3.00 9.75
CA ILE A 208 17.13 -2.79 9.03
C ILE A 208 16.00 -3.60 9.67
N ALA A 209 16.24 -4.87 10.02
CA ALA A 209 15.24 -5.70 10.70
C ALA A 209 14.75 -5.06 12.01
N SER A 210 15.70 -4.62 12.85
CA SER A 210 15.35 -3.90 14.09
C SER A 210 14.57 -2.61 13.82
N GLU A 211 14.93 -1.86 12.78
CA GLU A 211 14.28 -0.60 12.42
C GLU A 211 12.84 -0.79 11.94
N VAL A 212 12.54 -1.88 11.24
CA VAL A 212 11.18 -2.18 10.76
C VAL A 212 10.32 -2.93 11.78
N GLY A 213 10.82 -3.13 13.01
CA GLY A 213 10.11 -3.85 14.06
C GLY A 213 10.04 -5.37 13.85
N TYR A 214 10.99 -5.92 13.07
CA TYR A 214 11.09 -7.37 12.92
C TYR A 214 11.83 -7.97 14.13
N GLU A 215 11.13 -8.80 14.92
CA GLU A 215 11.72 -9.53 16.03
C GLU A 215 12.48 -10.76 15.51
N ILE A 216 13.80 -10.77 15.71
CA ILE A 216 14.63 -11.91 15.41
C ILE A 216 14.45 -12.91 16.54
N GLU A 217 13.78 -14.03 16.28
CA GLU A 217 13.80 -15.16 17.22
C GLU A 217 15.24 -15.62 17.38
N GLN A 218 15.83 -15.37 18.54
CA GLN A 218 17.08 -16.00 18.92
C GLN A 218 16.74 -17.45 19.27
N ASP A 219 17.17 -18.39 18.46
CA ASP A 219 17.17 -19.78 18.86
C ASP A 219 18.01 -19.88 20.14
N ASP A 220 17.35 -20.10 21.27
CA ASP A 220 18.00 -20.45 22.53
C ASP A 220 18.72 -21.80 22.32
N GLU A 221 20.06 -21.75 22.15
CA GLU A 221 20.92 -22.92 22.14
C GLU A 221 20.95 -23.61 23.52
#